data_292750b3b43fa147547fc34650e6ce1d
#
_entry.id   292750b3b43fa147547fc34650e6ce1d
#
_cell.length_a   1.000
_cell.length_b   1.000
_cell.length_c   1.000
_cell.angle_alpha   90.00
_cell.angle_beta   90.00
_cell.angle_gamma   90.00
#
_symmetry.space_group_name_H-M   'P 1'
#
loop_
_entity.id
_entity.type
_entity.pdbx_description
1 polymer ?
#
loop_
_entity_poly.entity_id
_entity_poly.type
_entity_poly.pdbx_seq_one_letter_code
_entity_poly.pdbx_strand_id
1 'polypeptide(L)'
;DAIAEAYSGKYDMMIAHPPCTFLAVSGARWMYNKDGSVNQERLRNQNEGLEFVRKLMNAPIDKIAIENPISVISSKIRKPDQIIQPWHFGDKAQKSTCLWLKNLPKLVHTNIVDKGEFFEFTSKKGEKKRMAMWYYEALKIAKTVQERRSLRSKTFQGIARAFATQWI
;
A
#
# COMPACT_ATOMS: atom_id res chain seq x y z
N ASP A 1 6.98 10.65 -17.19
CA ASP A 1 7.02 10.99 -15.76
C ASP A 1 5.58 11.05 -15.24
N ALA A 2 5.26 10.26 -14.19
CA ALA A 2 3.90 10.15 -13.65
C ALA A 2 3.36 11.49 -13.12
N ILE A 3 4.22 12.36 -12.60
CA ILE A 3 3.80 13.71 -12.15
C ILE A 3 3.47 14.59 -13.37
N ALA A 4 4.28 14.57 -14.41
CA ALA A 4 4.01 15.31 -15.63
C ALA A 4 2.66 14.88 -16.25
N GLU A 5 2.37 13.59 -16.29
CA GLU A 5 1.07 13.08 -16.75
C GLU A 5 -0.09 13.52 -15.84
N ALA A 6 0.07 13.44 -14.53
CA ALA A 6 -0.96 13.86 -13.58
C ALA A 6 -1.28 15.38 -13.68
N TYR A 7 -0.34 16.18 -14.17
CA TYR A 7 -0.51 17.63 -14.35
C TYR A 7 -0.77 18.05 -15.81
N SER A 8 -0.96 17.10 -16.72
CA SER A 8 -1.13 17.34 -18.16
C SER A 8 -2.52 17.91 -18.55
N GLY A 9 -3.49 17.84 -17.65
CA GLY A 9 -4.87 18.23 -17.95
C GLY A 9 -5.66 17.24 -18.83
N LYS A 10 -5.11 16.05 -19.06
CA LYS A 10 -5.70 15.03 -19.96
C LYS A 10 -6.70 14.10 -19.28
N TYR A 11 -6.72 14.08 -17.95
CA TYR A 11 -7.41 13.03 -17.20
C TYR A 11 -8.39 13.61 -16.19
N ASP A 12 -9.59 13.05 -16.13
CA ASP A 12 -10.63 13.41 -15.15
C ASP A 12 -10.52 12.58 -13.88
N MET A 13 -9.82 11.44 -13.95
CA MET A 13 -9.63 10.52 -12.84
C MET A 13 -8.23 9.93 -12.81
N MET A 14 -7.71 9.73 -11.59
CA MET A 14 -6.43 9.05 -11.35
C MET A 14 -6.58 8.02 -10.22
N ILE A 15 -6.11 6.80 -10.47
CA ILE A 15 -5.85 5.80 -9.43
C ILE A 15 -4.34 5.61 -9.38
N ALA A 16 -3.69 5.94 -8.25
CA ALA A 16 -2.25 5.92 -8.12
C ALA A 16 -1.79 4.96 -7.01
N HIS A 17 -0.72 4.21 -7.31
CA HIS A 17 -0.06 3.27 -6.40
C HIS A 17 1.39 3.71 -6.17
N PRO A 18 1.64 4.79 -5.42
CA PRO A 18 3.00 5.29 -5.21
C PRO A 18 3.88 4.24 -4.50
N PRO A 19 5.20 4.19 -4.82
CA PRO A 19 6.11 3.24 -4.21
C PRO A 19 6.10 3.30 -2.68
N CYS A 20 5.83 2.17 -2.03
CA CYS A 20 5.72 2.09 -0.57
C CYS A 20 7.04 1.75 0.15
N THR A 21 8.15 1.55 -0.56
CA THR A 21 9.41 1.01 -0.03
C THR A 21 9.94 1.79 1.18
N PHE A 22 9.88 3.11 1.15
CA PHE A 22 10.32 3.98 2.25
C PHE A 22 9.17 4.51 3.12
N LEU A 23 7.91 4.25 2.72
CA LEU A 23 6.72 4.77 3.37
C LEU A 23 6.05 3.75 4.30
N ALA A 24 6.04 2.46 3.93
CA ALA A 24 5.37 1.42 4.69
C ALA A 24 5.97 1.22 6.08
N VAL A 25 5.10 1.07 7.10
CA VAL A 25 5.53 0.83 8.49
C VAL A 25 6.31 -0.46 8.68
N SER A 26 6.15 -1.45 7.80
CA SER A 26 6.93 -2.69 7.81
C SER A 26 8.44 -2.47 7.63
N GLY A 27 8.83 -1.33 7.06
CA GLY A 27 10.20 -0.90 6.89
C GLY A 27 10.72 0.06 7.98
N ALA A 28 9.92 0.41 8.97
CA ALA A 28 10.25 1.45 9.96
C ALA A 28 11.54 1.15 10.75
N ARG A 29 11.82 -0.13 11.03
CA ARG A 29 13.07 -0.54 11.73
C ARG A 29 14.36 -0.09 11.03
N TRP A 30 14.32 0.11 9.72
CA TRP A 30 15.47 0.55 8.93
C TRP A 30 15.72 2.06 8.97
N MET A 31 14.85 2.80 9.68
CA MET A 31 15.02 4.25 9.89
C MET A 31 16.19 4.56 10.82
N TYR A 32 16.59 3.59 11.63
CA TYR A 32 17.70 3.76 12.59
C TYR A 32 18.84 2.81 12.26
N ASN A 33 20.05 3.30 12.42
CA ASN A 33 21.29 2.53 12.36
C ASN A 33 21.45 1.65 13.61
N LYS A 34 22.46 0.79 13.64
CA LYS A 34 22.73 -0.10 14.79
C LYS A 34 23.10 0.66 16.07
N ASP A 35 23.68 1.85 15.95
CA ASP A 35 24.04 2.75 17.03
C ASP A 35 22.88 3.62 17.54
N GLY A 36 21.68 3.46 16.98
CA GLY A 36 20.48 4.23 17.31
C GLY A 36 20.36 5.56 16.59
N SER A 37 21.35 5.98 15.81
CA SER A 37 21.28 7.19 14.99
C SER A 37 20.29 7.05 13.83
N VAL A 38 19.75 8.17 13.37
CA VAL A 38 18.83 8.18 12.22
C VAL A 38 19.61 7.92 10.93
N ASN A 39 19.17 6.97 10.13
CA ASN A 39 19.66 6.71 8.79
C ASN A 39 19.25 7.86 7.86
N GLN A 40 20.19 8.79 7.60
CA GLN A 40 19.92 10.02 6.84
C GLN A 40 19.53 9.75 5.39
N GLU A 41 20.10 8.75 4.75
CA GLU A 41 19.73 8.35 3.39
C GLU A 41 18.26 7.86 3.35
N ARG A 42 17.89 7.01 4.29
CA ARG A 42 16.51 6.51 4.36
C ARG A 42 15.52 7.62 4.70
N LEU A 43 15.88 8.56 5.56
CA LEU A 43 15.06 9.73 5.87
C LEU A 43 14.85 10.62 4.65
N ARG A 44 15.89 10.86 3.86
CA ARG A 44 15.80 11.61 2.60
C ARG A 44 14.85 10.90 1.62
N ASN A 45 15.05 9.61 1.38
CA ASN A 45 14.21 8.81 0.49
C ASN A 45 12.73 8.76 0.96
N GLN A 46 12.50 8.75 2.28
CA GLN A 46 11.15 8.84 2.83
C GLN A 46 10.50 10.19 2.55
N ASN A 47 11.24 11.28 2.74
CA ASN A 47 10.76 12.64 2.47
C ASN A 47 10.45 12.85 0.97
N GLU A 48 11.29 12.34 0.08
CA GLU A 48 11.04 12.35 -1.38
C GLU A 48 9.77 11.56 -1.72
N GLY A 49 9.59 10.39 -1.12
CA GLY A 49 8.38 9.60 -1.30
C GLY A 49 7.11 10.31 -0.80
N LEU A 50 7.18 11.00 0.35
CA LEU A 50 6.07 11.79 0.87
C LEU A 50 5.75 12.99 -0.04
N GLU A 51 6.78 13.66 -0.57
CA GLU A 51 6.58 14.76 -1.50
C GLU A 51 5.96 14.30 -2.83
N PHE A 52 6.37 13.14 -3.33
CA PHE A 52 5.74 12.52 -4.49
C PHE A 52 4.24 12.25 -4.25
N VAL A 53 3.88 11.69 -3.08
CA VAL A 53 2.48 11.47 -2.71
C VAL A 53 1.71 12.79 -2.60
N ARG A 54 2.29 13.85 -2.01
CA ARG A 54 1.64 15.17 -1.94
C ARG A 54 1.35 15.74 -3.33
N LYS A 55 2.29 15.63 -4.25
CA LYS A 55 2.09 16.06 -5.65
C LYS A 55 0.93 15.31 -6.31
N LEU A 56 0.85 13.98 -6.13
CA LEU A 56 -0.27 13.19 -6.65
C LEU A 56 -1.61 13.62 -6.02
N MET A 57 -1.66 13.81 -4.69
CA MET A 57 -2.89 14.23 -4.00
C MET A 57 -3.38 15.62 -4.44
N ASN A 58 -2.46 16.51 -4.83
CA ASN A 58 -2.75 17.88 -5.23
C ASN A 58 -2.84 18.04 -6.75
N ALA A 59 -2.77 16.97 -7.52
CA ALA A 59 -2.90 17.06 -8.97
C ALA A 59 -4.24 17.71 -9.38
N PRO A 60 -4.26 18.50 -10.47
CA PRO A 60 -5.46 19.15 -10.98
C PRO A 60 -6.39 18.16 -11.72
N ILE A 61 -6.66 17.05 -11.06
CA ILE A 61 -7.57 15.98 -11.50
C ILE A 61 -8.77 16.00 -10.55
N ASP A 62 -9.97 15.89 -11.09
CA ASP A 62 -11.19 15.97 -10.31
C ASP A 62 -11.31 14.80 -9.33
N LYS A 63 -11.14 13.57 -9.81
CA LYS A 63 -11.28 12.34 -9.02
C LYS A 63 -9.92 11.67 -8.80
N ILE A 64 -9.51 11.51 -7.54
CA ILE A 64 -8.22 10.88 -7.21
C ILE A 64 -8.41 9.79 -6.16
N ALA A 65 -7.83 8.63 -6.40
CA ALA A 65 -7.61 7.59 -5.40
C ALA A 65 -6.11 7.30 -5.28
N ILE A 66 -5.55 7.44 -4.09
CA ILE A 66 -4.18 6.99 -3.77
C ILE A 66 -4.28 5.72 -2.94
N GLU A 67 -3.62 4.66 -3.37
CA GLU A 67 -3.54 3.39 -2.65
C GLU A 67 -2.13 3.21 -2.07
N ASN A 68 -2.05 2.84 -0.81
CA ASN A 68 -0.78 2.44 -0.18
C ASN A 68 -1.06 1.51 1.02
N PRO A 69 -0.14 0.64 1.43
CA PRO A 69 -0.30 -0.09 2.69
C PRO A 69 -0.28 0.86 3.89
N ILE A 70 -0.47 0.32 5.10
CA ILE A 70 -0.27 1.10 6.33
C ILE A 70 1.12 1.74 6.30
N SER A 71 1.15 3.07 6.33
CA SER A 71 2.37 3.84 6.04
C SER A 71 2.43 5.14 6.82
N VAL A 72 3.59 5.78 6.79
CA VAL A 72 3.81 7.11 7.39
C VAL A 72 3.02 8.23 6.72
N ILE A 73 2.40 7.99 5.56
CA ILE A 73 1.47 8.93 4.92
C ILE A 73 0.38 9.34 5.91
N SER A 74 -0.15 8.37 6.67
CA SER A 74 -1.23 8.60 7.65
C SER A 74 -0.87 9.58 8.76
N SER A 75 0.39 9.65 9.16
CA SER A 75 0.88 10.53 10.23
C SER A 75 1.57 11.79 9.70
N LYS A 76 2.10 11.77 8.49
CA LYS A 76 2.90 12.85 7.91
C LYS A 76 2.14 13.74 6.90
N ILE A 77 1.03 13.24 6.35
CA ILE A 77 0.18 13.99 5.41
C ILE A 77 -1.24 14.08 5.95
N ARG A 78 -2.01 13.01 5.88
CA ARG A 78 -3.34 12.90 6.48
C ARG A 78 -3.77 11.44 6.66
N LYS A 79 -4.74 11.18 7.53
CA LYS A 79 -5.33 9.84 7.67
C LYS A 79 -6.01 9.39 6.38
N PRO A 80 -6.02 8.07 6.08
CA PRO A 80 -6.77 7.56 4.94
C PRO A 80 -8.28 7.74 5.15
N ASP A 81 -9.01 7.90 4.06
CA ASP A 81 -10.47 7.99 4.07
C ASP A 81 -11.09 6.61 4.32
N GLN A 82 -10.40 5.56 3.89
CA GLN A 82 -10.84 4.18 4.08
C GLN A 82 -9.65 3.23 4.19
N ILE A 83 -9.81 2.16 4.98
CA ILE A 83 -8.90 1.01 5.01
C ILE A 83 -9.71 -0.21 4.58
N ILE A 84 -9.26 -0.88 3.54
CA ILE A 84 -9.89 -2.06 2.96
C ILE A 84 -9.03 -3.30 3.11
N GLN A 85 -9.64 -4.46 2.90
CA GLN A 85 -9.00 -5.76 2.93
C GLN A 85 -9.43 -6.57 1.69
N PRO A 86 -8.59 -7.43 1.11
CA PRO A 86 -8.97 -8.29 -0.01
C PRO A 86 -10.20 -9.16 0.30
N TRP A 87 -10.33 -9.68 1.52
CA TRP A 87 -11.46 -10.52 1.93
C TRP A 87 -12.81 -9.76 1.98
N HIS A 88 -12.83 -8.44 1.91
CA HIS A 88 -14.06 -7.65 1.70
C HIS A 88 -14.60 -7.77 0.26
N PHE A 89 -13.75 -8.23 -0.67
CA PHE A 89 -14.01 -8.19 -2.12
C PHE A 89 -13.82 -9.56 -2.80
N GLY A 90 -13.85 -10.65 -2.02
CA GLY A 90 -13.87 -12.01 -2.54
C GLY A 90 -12.50 -12.72 -2.61
N ASP A 91 -11.42 -12.06 -2.24
CA ASP A 91 -10.08 -12.68 -2.21
C ASP A 91 -9.75 -13.12 -0.77
N LYS A 92 -9.57 -14.41 -0.53
CA LYS A 92 -9.26 -14.99 0.80
C LYS A 92 -7.86 -14.61 1.28
N ALA A 93 -7.66 -13.34 1.59
CA ALA A 93 -6.37 -12.79 2.00
C ALA A 93 -6.51 -11.58 2.92
N GLN A 94 -5.49 -11.35 3.76
CA GLN A 94 -5.34 -10.14 4.57
C GLN A 94 -4.20 -9.28 4.03
N LYS A 95 -4.52 -8.07 3.60
CA LYS A 95 -3.56 -7.02 3.24
C LYS A 95 -4.22 -5.68 3.48
N SER A 96 -3.96 -5.06 4.64
CA SER A 96 -4.51 -3.74 4.94
C SER A 96 -4.06 -2.73 3.89
N THR A 97 -5.02 -2.21 3.16
CA THR A 97 -4.83 -1.27 2.06
C THR A 97 -5.52 0.03 2.40
N CYS A 98 -4.76 1.11 2.50
CA CYS A 98 -5.27 2.46 2.78
C CYS A 98 -5.60 3.17 1.48
N LEU A 99 -6.73 3.87 1.48
CA LEU A 99 -7.21 4.69 0.36
C LEU A 99 -7.33 6.15 0.83
N TRP A 100 -6.68 7.05 0.08
CA TRP A 100 -6.87 8.49 0.19
C TRP A 100 -7.62 8.97 -1.03
N LEU A 101 -8.81 9.52 -0.82
CA LEU A 101 -9.79 9.82 -1.85
C LEU A 101 -9.99 11.34 -2.01
N LYS A 102 -10.19 11.77 -3.24
CA LYS A 102 -10.66 13.10 -3.62
C LYS A 102 -11.85 12.92 -4.58
N ASN A 103 -13.01 13.44 -4.21
CA ASN A 103 -14.26 13.38 -4.98
C ASN A 103 -14.67 11.97 -5.42
N LEU A 104 -14.31 10.95 -4.65
CA LEU A 104 -14.70 9.57 -4.84
C LEU A 104 -15.40 9.02 -3.60
N PRO A 105 -16.47 8.25 -3.75
CA PRO A 105 -17.11 7.58 -2.61
C PRO A 105 -16.21 6.49 -2.05
N LYS A 106 -16.41 6.16 -0.78
CA LYS A 106 -15.81 4.96 -0.18
C LYS A 106 -16.33 3.73 -0.90
N LEU A 107 -15.47 2.72 -1.07
CA LEU A 107 -15.86 1.45 -1.65
C LEU A 107 -16.82 0.69 -0.73
N VAL A 108 -17.88 0.16 -1.33
CA VAL A 108 -18.77 -0.79 -0.70
C VAL A 108 -18.22 -2.21 -0.87
N HIS A 109 -18.26 -3.01 0.18
CA HIS A 109 -17.84 -4.41 0.13
C HIS A 109 -18.73 -5.18 -0.86
N THR A 110 -18.11 -5.94 -1.76
CA THR A 110 -18.85 -6.66 -2.83
C THR A 110 -19.07 -8.13 -2.53
N ASN A 111 -18.12 -8.78 -1.84
CA ASN A 111 -18.19 -10.21 -1.53
C ASN A 111 -17.33 -10.50 -0.31
N ILE A 112 -17.93 -10.54 0.88
CA ILE A 112 -17.23 -10.83 2.12
C ILE A 112 -17.00 -12.33 2.25
N VAL A 113 -15.73 -12.73 2.25
CA VAL A 113 -15.26 -14.10 2.42
C VAL A 113 -14.43 -14.25 3.69
N ASP A 114 -13.91 -15.46 3.98
CA ASP A 114 -12.96 -15.63 5.09
C ASP A 114 -11.64 -14.89 4.84
N LYS A 115 -10.90 -14.66 5.92
CA LYS A 115 -9.64 -13.88 5.88
C LYS A 115 -8.45 -14.61 5.26
N GLY A 116 -8.66 -15.84 4.79
CA GLY A 116 -7.60 -16.71 4.28
C GLY A 116 -6.75 -17.34 5.38
N GLU A 117 -5.84 -18.20 4.95
CA GLU A 117 -4.97 -18.96 5.83
C GLU A 117 -3.79 -18.13 6.36
N PHE A 118 -3.24 -18.58 7.49
CA PHE A 118 -2.07 -17.99 8.11
C PHE A 118 -0.97 -19.03 8.28
N PHE A 119 0.26 -18.62 7.98
CA PHE A 119 1.45 -19.34 8.36
C PHE A 119 1.88 -18.90 9.77
N GLU A 120 1.94 -19.85 10.69
CA GLU A 120 2.39 -19.63 12.06
C GLU A 120 3.88 -19.98 12.19
N PHE A 121 4.62 -19.18 12.94
CA PHE A 121 6.04 -19.39 13.19
C PHE A 121 6.47 -18.80 14.54
N THR A 122 7.56 -19.34 15.08
CA THR A 122 8.18 -18.79 16.29
C THR A 122 9.32 -17.84 15.90
N SER A 123 9.30 -16.61 16.41
CA SER A 123 10.37 -15.64 16.20
C SER A 123 11.66 -16.08 16.91
N LYS A 124 12.81 -15.48 16.54
CA LYS A 124 14.08 -15.72 17.23
C LYS A 124 14.06 -15.38 18.73
N LYS A 125 13.06 -14.61 19.18
CA LYS A 125 12.83 -14.24 20.58
C LYS A 125 11.85 -15.20 21.30
N GLY A 126 11.44 -16.32 20.67
CA GLY A 126 10.50 -17.28 21.23
C GLY A 126 9.01 -16.89 21.13
N GLU A 127 8.69 -15.73 20.50
CA GLU A 127 7.31 -15.28 20.37
C GLU A 127 6.59 -16.00 19.23
N LYS A 128 5.38 -16.51 19.45
CA LYS A 128 4.51 -17.03 18.40
C LYS A 128 4.02 -15.86 17.54
N LYS A 129 4.21 -15.96 16.24
CA LYS A 129 3.80 -14.96 15.24
C LYS A 129 3.09 -15.63 14.08
N ARG A 130 2.26 -14.89 13.38
CA ARG A 130 1.59 -15.36 12.18
C ARG A 130 1.70 -14.33 11.07
N MET A 131 1.72 -14.80 9.83
CA MET A 131 1.63 -13.96 8.63
C MET A 131 0.60 -14.57 7.68
N ALA A 132 -0.01 -13.75 6.84
CA ALA A 132 -0.95 -14.25 5.84
C ALA A 132 -0.26 -15.24 4.89
N MET A 133 -0.92 -16.34 4.56
CA MET A 133 -0.35 -17.43 3.74
C MET A 133 0.13 -16.92 2.37
N TRP A 134 -0.66 -16.08 1.68
CA TRP A 134 -0.26 -15.49 0.40
C TRP A 134 1.07 -14.73 0.46
N TYR A 135 1.34 -14.08 1.61
CA TYR A 135 2.59 -13.35 1.82
C TYR A 135 3.77 -14.32 2.05
N TYR A 136 3.54 -15.38 2.81
CA TYR A 136 4.53 -16.44 3.03
C TYR A 136 4.88 -17.16 1.74
N GLU A 137 3.89 -17.47 0.91
CA GLU A 137 4.09 -18.07 -0.42
C GLU A 137 4.90 -17.15 -1.33
N ALA A 138 4.59 -15.84 -1.36
CA ALA A 138 5.38 -14.87 -2.11
C ALA A 138 6.85 -14.81 -1.64
N LEU A 139 7.11 -15.02 -0.33
CA LEU A 139 8.48 -15.11 0.19
C LEU A 139 9.20 -16.38 -0.28
N LYS A 140 8.48 -17.51 -0.39
CA LYS A 140 9.05 -18.80 -0.85
C LYS A 140 9.34 -18.83 -2.34
N ILE A 141 8.44 -18.29 -3.14
CA ILE A 141 8.52 -18.32 -4.61
C ILE A 141 9.58 -17.35 -5.13
N ALA A 142 9.72 -16.20 -4.48
CA ALA A 142 10.63 -15.15 -4.93
C ALA A 142 12.11 -15.55 -4.78
N LYS A 143 12.82 -15.61 -5.89
CA LYS A 143 14.28 -15.89 -5.95
C LYS A 143 15.09 -14.61 -5.69
N THR A 144 14.53 -13.44 -5.99
CA THR A 144 15.19 -12.14 -5.85
C THR A 144 14.39 -11.18 -4.99
N VAL A 145 15.04 -10.12 -4.48
CA VAL A 145 14.37 -9.03 -3.76
C VAL A 145 13.35 -8.34 -4.67
N GLN A 146 13.67 -8.19 -5.96
CA GLN A 146 12.80 -7.54 -6.93
C GLN A 146 11.52 -8.37 -7.19
N GLU A 147 11.65 -9.68 -7.40
CA GLU A 147 10.49 -10.58 -7.54
C GLU A 147 9.60 -10.54 -6.30
N ARG A 148 10.19 -10.54 -5.10
CA ARG A 148 9.45 -10.42 -3.84
C ARG A 148 8.66 -9.12 -3.78
N ARG A 149 9.25 -8.00 -4.18
CA ARG A 149 8.57 -6.71 -4.23
C ARG A 149 7.41 -6.76 -5.22
N SER A 150 7.63 -7.28 -6.42
CA SER A 150 6.61 -7.43 -7.45
C SER A 150 5.43 -8.27 -6.99
N LEU A 151 5.68 -9.45 -6.42
CA LEU A 151 4.62 -10.34 -5.92
C LEU A 151 3.77 -9.67 -4.82
N ARG A 152 4.41 -8.89 -3.95
CA ARG A 152 3.74 -8.21 -2.84
C ARG A 152 2.99 -6.94 -3.25
N SER A 153 3.36 -6.32 -4.36
CA SER A 153 2.74 -5.08 -4.84
C SER A 153 1.48 -5.29 -5.66
N LYS A 154 1.20 -6.53 -6.07
CA LYS A 154 0.01 -6.85 -6.86
C LYS A 154 -1.27 -6.42 -6.15
N THR A 155 -2.17 -5.77 -6.88
CA THR A 155 -3.53 -5.51 -6.44
C THR A 155 -4.35 -6.79 -6.54
N PHE A 156 -5.15 -7.09 -5.52
CA PHE A 156 -6.06 -8.22 -5.54
C PHE A 156 -7.20 -7.98 -6.53
N GLN A 157 -7.63 -9.04 -7.22
CA GLN A 157 -8.61 -8.95 -8.31
C GLN A 157 -9.96 -8.38 -7.86
N GLY A 158 -10.43 -8.76 -6.68
CA GLY A 158 -11.67 -8.23 -6.11
C GLY A 158 -11.62 -6.72 -5.88
N ILE A 159 -10.48 -6.22 -5.37
CA ILE A 159 -10.26 -4.78 -5.16
C ILE A 159 -10.19 -4.05 -6.52
N ALA A 160 -9.44 -4.57 -7.48
CA ALA A 160 -9.34 -3.97 -8.81
C ALA A 160 -10.71 -3.90 -9.51
N ARG A 161 -11.51 -4.96 -9.37
CA ARG A 161 -12.88 -5.01 -9.89
C ARG A 161 -13.79 -3.99 -9.19
N ALA A 162 -13.67 -3.83 -7.87
CA ALA A 162 -14.43 -2.83 -7.13
C ALA A 162 -14.08 -1.40 -7.56
N PHE A 163 -12.80 -1.09 -7.82
CA PHE A 163 -12.40 0.20 -8.39
C PHE A 163 -13.09 0.45 -9.74
N ALA A 164 -13.03 -0.53 -10.64
CA ALA A 164 -13.61 -0.40 -11.98
C ALA A 164 -15.15 -0.27 -11.98
N THR A 165 -15.85 -0.93 -11.06
CA THR A 165 -17.32 -0.96 -11.06
C THR A 165 -17.97 0.12 -10.21
N GLN A 166 -17.24 0.72 -9.24
CA GLN A 166 -17.80 1.71 -8.31
C GLN A 166 -17.33 3.13 -8.58
N TRP A 167 -16.23 3.31 -9.31
CA TRP A 167 -15.66 4.63 -9.57
C TRP A 167 -15.63 5.02 -11.05
N ILE A 168 -15.68 4.06 -11.97
CA ILE A 168 -15.72 4.22 -13.43
C ILE A 168 -17.10 3.80 -13.95
#